data_bd1d84af56e5c8eed8ba5cea5a4cbf80
#
_entry.id   bd1d84af56e5c8eed8ba5cea5a4cbf80
#
_cell.length_a   1.000
_cell.length_b   1.000
_cell.length_c   1.000
_cell.angle_alpha   90.00
_cell.angle_beta   90.00
_cell.angle_gamma   90.00
#
_symmetry.space_group_name_H-M   'P 1'
#
loop_
_entity.id
_entity.type
_entity.pdbx_description
1 polymer ?
#
loop_
_entity_poly.entity_id
_entity_poly.type
_entity_poly.pdbx_seq_one_letter_code
_entity_poly.pdbx_strand_id
1 'polypeptide(L)'
;MTLDDVIFIDSLPKIDLHGYDRETARVAINDFINDMLKQKIQIFVIVHGVGEGIIRNTTLEALRKNKNVLEFKGFYYNTGCTLVRIKI
;
A
#
# COMPACT_ATOMS: atom_id res chain seq x y z
N MET A 1 -8.34 12.66 -8.95
CA MET A 1 -8.29 11.21 -9.27
C MET A 1 -8.56 10.41 -8.02
N THR A 2 -9.42 9.41 -8.12
CA THR A 2 -9.69 8.46 -7.04
C THR A 2 -9.13 7.10 -7.41
N LEU A 3 -9.10 6.17 -6.44
CA LEU A 3 -8.62 4.82 -6.72
C LEU A 3 -9.51 4.08 -7.72
N ASP A 4 -10.78 4.45 -7.83
CA ASP A 4 -11.69 3.84 -8.80
C ASP A 4 -11.32 4.18 -10.24
N ASP A 5 -10.56 5.25 -10.46
CA ASP A 5 -10.10 5.66 -11.79
C ASP A 5 -8.87 4.89 -12.26
N VAL A 6 -8.26 4.10 -11.37
CA VAL A 6 -7.04 3.36 -11.69
C VAL A 6 -7.39 2.07 -12.41
N ILE A 7 -6.93 1.95 -13.66
CA ILE A 7 -7.21 0.78 -14.50
C ILE A 7 -5.98 -0.14 -14.58
N PHE A 8 -4.78 0.44 -14.69
CA PHE A 8 -3.54 -0.32 -14.86
C PHE A 8 -2.64 -0.14 -13.64
N ILE A 9 -2.51 -1.20 -12.82
CA ILE A 9 -1.66 -1.15 -11.63
C ILE A 9 -0.21 -1.49 -11.93
N ASP A 10 0.07 -2.12 -13.07
CA ASP A 10 1.43 -2.57 -13.38
C ASP A 10 2.40 -1.42 -13.60
N SER A 11 1.89 -0.24 -13.97
CA SER A 11 2.72 0.95 -14.16
C SER A 11 2.95 1.75 -12.89
N LEU A 12 2.28 1.39 -11.79
CA LEU A 12 2.39 2.13 -10.53
C LEU A 12 3.59 1.68 -9.71
N PRO A 13 4.18 2.58 -8.92
CA PRO A 13 5.19 2.17 -7.96
C PRO A 13 4.64 1.12 -7.00
N LYS A 14 5.48 0.19 -6.61
CA LYS A 14 5.09 -0.92 -5.74
C LYS A 14 6.11 -1.13 -4.65
N ILE A 15 5.63 -1.55 -3.49
CA ILE A 15 6.49 -2.10 -2.45
C ILE A 15 6.04 -3.55 -2.22
N ASP A 16 7.00 -4.47 -2.22
CA ASP A 16 6.73 -5.90 -2.00
C ASP A 16 7.19 -6.27 -0.60
N LEU A 17 6.24 -6.70 0.22
CA LEU A 17 6.49 -7.07 1.61
C LEU A 17 6.71 -8.58 1.80
N HIS A 18 6.95 -9.28 0.70
CA HIS A 18 7.21 -10.72 0.74
C HIS A 18 8.35 -11.06 1.70
N GLY A 19 8.10 -11.97 2.62
CA GLY A 19 9.11 -12.42 3.56
C GLY A 19 9.34 -11.51 4.77
N TYR A 20 8.63 -10.39 4.87
CA TYR A 20 8.76 -9.49 6.01
C TYR A 20 7.93 -9.98 7.19
N ASP A 21 8.44 -9.76 8.40
CA ASP A 21 7.59 -9.89 9.59
C ASP A 21 6.76 -8.63 9.79
N ARG A 22 5.85 -8.64 10.77
CA ARG A 22 4.91 -7.53 10.99
C ARG A 22 5.62 -6.21 11.27
N GLU A 23 6.62 -6.22 12.13
CA GLU A 23 7.30 -4.99 12.53
C GLU A 23 8.09 -4.40 11.37
N THR A 24 8.83 -5.22 10.64
CA THR A 24 9.58 -4.79 9.47
C THR A 24 8.65 -4.27 8.39
N ALA A 25 7.51 -4.96 8.18
CA ALA A 25 6.52 -4.52 7.19
C ALA A 25 5.95 -3.16 7.55
N ARG A 26 5.60 -2.95 8.82
CA ARG A 26 5.04 -1.67 9.29
C ARG A 26 6.00 -0.51 9.04
N VAL A 27 7.26 -0.71 9.40
CA VAL A 27 8.30 0.31 9.18
C VAL A 27 8.48 0.58 7.69
N ALA A 28 8.56 -0.48 6.89
CA ALA A 28 8.74 -0.36 5.45
C ALA A 28 7.59 0.39 4.78
N ILE A 29 6.35 0.15 5.21
CA ILE A 29 5.17 0.84 4.67
C ILE A 29 5.27 2.34 4.96
N ASN A 30 5.56 2.72 6.19
CA ASN A 30 5.65 4.12 6.56
C ASN A 30 6.81 4.82 5.85
N ASP A 31 7.94 4.16 5.71
CA ASP A 31 9.09 4.69 4.96
C ASP A 31 8.74 4.88 3.48
N PHE A 32 8.04 3.91 2.90
CA PHE A 32 7.62 4.00 1.50
C PHE A 32 6.64 5.15 1.28
N ILE A 33 5.70 5.35 2.19
CA ILE A 33 4.76 6.48 2.11
C ILE A 33 5.55 7.80 2.14
N ASN A 34 6.54 7.92 3.03
CA ASN A 34 7.36 9.11 3.10
C ASN A 34 8.13 9.34 1.80
N ASP A 35 8.65 8.28 1.19
CA ASP A 35 9.35 8.39 -0.09
C ASP A 35 8.41 8.85 -1.21
N MET A 36 7.19 8.33 -1.23
CA MET A 36 6.18 8.73 -2.22
C MET A 36 5.78 10.20 -2.05
N LEU A 37 5.66 10.64 -0.81
CA LEU A 37 5.38 12.06 -0.50
C LEU A 37 6.51 12.95 -1.04
N LYS A 38 7.76 12.58 -0.81
CA LYS A 38 8.91 13.34 -1.29
C LYS A 38 8.95 13.44 -2.80
N GLN A 39 8.56 12.37 -3.48
CA GLN A 39 8.55 12.31 -4.95
C GLN A 39 7.25 12.84 -5.54
N LYS A 40 6.29 13.22 -4.70
CA LYS A 40 4.97 13.69 -5.13
C LYS A 40 4.22 12.67 -5.97
N ILE A 41 4.38 11.40 -5.60
CA ILE A 41 3.66 10.29 -6.22
C ILE A 41 2.46 9.96 -5.35
N GLN A 42 1.26 10.15 -5.89
CA GLN A 42 0.03 10.07 -5.12
C GLN A 42 -0.53 8.65 -4.98
N ILE A 43 -0.31 7.80 -5.97
CA ILE A 43 -0.94 6.47 -6.02
C ILE A 43 0.15 5.41 -6.17
N PHE A 44 0.06 4.37 -5.35
CA PHE A 44 1.00 3.25 -5.39
C PHE A 44 0.33 1.97 -4.88
N VAL A 45 1.05 0.86 -4.99
CA VAL A 45 0.56 -0.47 -4.63
C VAL A 45 1.44 -1.07 -3.54
N ILE A 46 0.81 -1.70 -2.55
CA ILE A 46 1.50 -2.51 -1.55
C ILE A 46 1.19 -3.98 -1.85
N VAL A 47 2.23 -4.77 -2.11
CA VAL A 47 2.10 -6.21 -2.33
C VAL A 47 2.40 -6.92 -1.02
N HIS A 48 1.37 -7.38 -0.33
CA HIS A 48 1.50 -8.03 0.97
C HIS A 48 1.33 -9.56 0.90
N GLY A 49 0.86 -10.06 -0.23
CA GLY A 49 0.59 -11.48 -0.40
C GLY A 49 -0.74 -11.90 0.20
N VAL A 50 -1.13 -13.14 -0.07
CA VAL A 50 -2.39 -13.70 0.43
C VAL A 50 -2.21 -14.49 1.73
N GLY A 51 -1.28 -15.38 1.82
CA GLY A 51 -0.89 -16.15 3.00
C GLY A 51 -1.97 -16.26 4.10
N GLU A 52 -1.54 -16.14 5.36
CA GLU A 52 -2.43 -16.19 6.52
C GLU A 52 -3.09 -14.85 6.84
N GLY A 53 -2.79 -13.81 6.07
CA GLY A 53 -3.36 -12.49 6.28
C GLY A 53 -2.67 -11.63 7.31
N ILE A 54 -1.58 -12.08 7.91
CA ILE A 54 -0.86 -11.33 8.95
C ILE A 54 -0.31 -10.03 8.38
N ILE A 55 0.42 -10.10 7.28
CA ILE A 55 1.02 -8.91 6.66
C ILE A 55 -0.06 -8.04 6.02
N ARG A 56 -1.10 -8.65 5.45
CA ARG A 56 -2.23 -7.89 4.93
C ARG A 56 -2.90 -7.07 6.04
N ASN A 57 -3.17 -7.68 7.19
CA ASN A 57 -3.79 -6.97 8.32
C ASN A 57 -2.88 -5.89 8.87
N THR A 58 -1.58 -6.15 8.96
CA THR A 58 -0.58 -5.15 9.36
C THR A 58 -0.59 -3.96 8.39
N THR A 59 -0.67 -4.23 7.09
CA THR A 59 -0.74 -3.21 6.06
C THR A 59 -1.98 -2.34 6.25
N LEU A 60 -3.16 -2.94 6.39
CA LEU A 60 -4.40 -2.20 6.55
C LEU A 60 -4.38 -1.35 7.82
N GLU A 61 -3.85 -1.88 8.91
CA GLU A 61 -3.73 -1.14 10.15
C GLU A 61 -2.78 0.06 10.01
N ALA A 62 -1.61 -0.15 9.39
CA ALA A 62 -0.65 0.93 9.17
C ALA A 62 -1.25 2.04 8.31
N LEU A 63 -2.02 1.68 7.27
CA LEU A 63 -2.66 2.65 6.39
C LEU A 63 -3.74 3.45 7.13
N ARG A 64 -4.53 2.80 7.99
CA ARG A 64 -5.56 3.49 8.77
C ARG A 64 -4.97 4.51 9.74
N LYS A 65 -3.80 4.22 10.28
CA LYS A 65 -3.13 5.08 11.26
C LYS A 65 -2.32 6.20 10.64
N ASN A 66 -2.00 6.12 9.35
CA ASN A 66 -1.14 7.12 8.71
C ASN A 66 -1.98 8.28 8.21
N LYS A 67 -1.73 9.47 8.76
CA LYS A 67 -2.50 10.67 8.44
C LYS A 67 -2.39 11.14 7.00
N ASN A 68 -1.39 10.67 6.28
CA ASN A 68 -1.18 11.07 4.88
C ASN A 68 -1.95 10.18 3.90
N VAL A 69 -2.53 9.10 4.37
CA VAL A 69 -3.32 8.19 3.54
C VAL A 69 -4.74 8.71 3.42
N LEU A 70 -5.18 8.97 2.19
CA LEU A 70 -6.54 9.45 1.93
C LEU A 70 -7.53 8.31 1.72
N GLU A 71 -7.11 7.28 0.97
CA GLU A 71 -7.94 6.10 0.77
C GLU A 71 -7.07 4.92 0.38
N PHE A 72 -7.61 3.72 0.58
CA PHE A 72 -6.97 2.49 0.13
C PHE A 72 -8.03 1.44 -0.12
N LYS A 73 -7.74 0.51 -1.03
CA LYS A 73 -8.64 -0.60 -1.30
C LYS A 73 -7.88 -1.80 -1.83
N GLY A 74 -8.43 -2.99 -1.58
CA GLY A 74 -7.91 -4.22 -2.15
C GLY A 74 -8.29 -4.35 -3.62
N PHE A 75 -7.66 -5.30 -4.28
CA PHE A 75 -7.94 -5.61 -5.68
C PHE A 75 -8.87 -6.80 -5.79
N TYR A 76 -9.88 -6.66 -6.64
CA TYR A 76 -10.82 -7.74 -6.89
C TYR A 76 -10.11 -8.98 -7.47
N TYR A 77 -9.18 -8.75 -8.39
CA TYR A 77 -8.48 -9.85 -9.08
C TYR A 77 -7.19 -10.29 -8.39
N ASN A 78 -6.72 -9.55 -7.41
CA ASN A 78 -5.48 -9.89 -6.72
C ASN A 78 -5.58 -9.44 -5.26
N THR A 79 -6.00 -10.38 -4.40
CA THR A 79 -6.17 -10.10 -2.97
C THR A 79 -4.84 -9.97 -2.23
N GLY A 80 -3.71 -10.23 -2.90
CA GLY A 80 -2.38 -10.02 -2.33
C GLY A 80 -1.88 -8.60 -2.43
N CYS A 81 -2.67 -7.67 -2.98
CA CYS A 81 -2.28 -6.28 -3.19
C CYS A 81 -3.30 -5.31 -2.60
N THR A 82 -2.81 -4.15 -2.17
CA THR A 82 -3.65 -3.03 -1.74
C THR A 82 -3.22 -1.78 -2.49
N LEU A 83 -4.18 -1.10 -3.08
CA LEU A 83 -3.97 0.16 -3.80
C LEU A 83 -4.13 1.30 -2.81
N VAL A 84 -3.23 2.28 -2.85
CA VAL A 84 -3.19 3.37 -1.88
C VAL A 84 -3.11 4.72 -2.57
N ARG A 85 -3.87 5.69 -2.08
CA ARG A 85 -3.76 7.09 -2.51
C ARG A 85 -3.43 7.95 -1.29
N ILE A 86 -2.40 8.78 -1.43
CA ILE A 86 -1.93 9.63 -0.34
C ILE A 86 -2.14 11.11 -0.66
N LYS A 87 -2.02 11.92 0.36
CA LYS A 87 -2.17 13.37 0.29
C LYS A 87 -0.91 14.00 -0.33
N ILE A 88 -1.08 14.72 -1.41
CA ILE A 88 0.02 15.43 -2.08
C ILE A 88 -0.17 16.93 -1.98
#